data_f7c8f3d2a3794db4b45bfbf12d5e6fa5
#
_entry.id   f7c8f3d2a3794db4b45bfbf12d5e6fa5
#
_cell.length_a   1.000
_cell.length_b   1.000
_cell.length_c   1.000
_cell.angle_alpha   90.00
_cell.angle_beta   90.00
_cell.angle_gamma   90.00
#
_symmetry.space_group_name_H-M   'P 1'
#
loop_
_entity.id
_entity.type
_entity.pdbx_description
1 polymer ?
#
loop_
_entity_poly.entity_id
_entity_poly.type
_entity_poly.pdbx_seq_one_letter_code
_entity_poly.pdbx_strand_id
1 'polypeptide(L)'
;MELRHLRYFVAAAEEENFHRAAIRLHIAQPALSRRIRDLEYELKVQLFERDRKRVRLSAAGRSYLTDARRMLERMELAGRRALGIANGEVGTLTIGLRDTHMRNAVVAQAISTFIAKHQEIELKLDPETHHVVADALLNGTVDAAFLYSRPRDNPVIEYVEISKERFAVALARGHPLARRRTLSLADLKNERLLWIHRDLAPAIFDKVIASCESSGFTPKIVHFGANEITRLHLVGVGMGITFVHASVVNRWPGVAIRPLTDLDVPMSLDLAWHRNKRSPSLDRLIEVVTELKALAARPAKLP
;
A
#
# COMPACT_ATOMS: atom_id res chain seq x y z
N MET A 1 10.58 -29.75 3.36
CA MET A 1 10.81 -28.37 3.86
C MET A 1 9.99 -28.16 5.11
N GLU A 2 10.59 -27.67 6.19
CA GLU A 2 9.93 -27.38 7.45
C GLU A 2 9.98 -25.88 7.74
N LEU A 3 9.05 -25.40 8.53
CA LEU A 3 8.92 -23.99 8.87
C LEU A 3 10.16 -23.39 9.55
N ARG A 4 10.87 -24.22 10.33
CA ARG A 4 12.13 -23.82 10.95
C ARG A 4 13.22 -23.52 9.89
N HIS A 5 13.18 -24.16 8.71
CA HIS A 5 14.11 -23.86 7.62
C HIS A 5 13.90 -22.44 7.09
N LEU A 6 12.63 -21.99 6.99
CA LEU A 6 12.32 -20.61 6.59
C LEU A 6 12.83 -19.60 7.63
N ARG A 7 12.59 -19.85 8.93
CA ARG A 7 13.11 -18.98 10.01
C ARG A 7 14.64 -18.87 9.98
N TYR A 8 15.31 -20.00 9.80
CA TYR A 8 16.76 -20.04 9.73
C TYR A 8 17.29 -19.32 8.51
N PHE A 9 16.64 -19.49 7.37
CA PHE A 9 16.98 -18.79 6.14
C PHE A 9 16.80 -17.28 6.27
N VAL A 10 15.65 -16.81 6.76
CA VAL A 10 15.37 -15.37 6.95
C VAL A 10 16.40 -14.75 7.90
N ALA A 11 16.68 -15.37 9.05
CA ALA A 11 17.69 -14.88 9.97
C ALA A 11 19.09 -14.81 9.35
N ALA A 12 19.48 -15.87 8.60
CA ALA A 12 20.77 -15.89 7.90
C ALA A 12 20.85 -14.82 6.79
N ALA A 13 19.75 -14.56 6.10
CA ALA A 13 19.64 -13.55 5.06
C ALA A 13 19.72 -12.12 5.61
N GLU A 14 19.08 -11.85 6.73
CA GLU A 14 19.10 -10.53 7.39
C GLU A 14 20.46 -10.18 7.99
N GLU A 15 21.14 -11.17 8.56
CA GLU A 15 22.45 -10.96 9.16
C GLU A 15 23.60 -10.98 8.15
N GLU A 16 23.40 -11.55 6.97
CA GLU A 16 24.46 -11.87 5.99
C GLU A 16 25.72 -12.49 6.63
N ASN A 17 25.48 -13.16 7.76
CA ASN A 17 26.51 -13.75 8.62
C ASN A 17 25.95 -14.95 9.40
N PHE A 18 26.38 -16.15 9.06
CA PHE A 18 25.87 -17.37 9.72
C PHE A 18 26.18 -17.45 11.21
N HIS A 19 27.29 -16.84 11.67
CA HIS A 19 27.63 -16.83 13.08
C HIS A 19 26.67 -15.92 13.88
N ARG A 20 26.43 -14.71 13.39
CA ARG A 20 25.48 -13.78 14.03
C ARG A 20 24.05 -14.33 13.98
N ALA A 21 23.64 -14.89 12.86
CA ALA A 21 22.33 -15.54 12.74
C ALA A 21 22.16 -16.71 13.71
N ALA A 22 23.20 -17.52 13.91
CA ALA A 22 23.19 -18.64 14.84
C ALA A 22 23.05 -18.15 16.30
N ILE A 23 23.77 -17.07 16.68
CA ILE A 23 23.60 -16.43 18.00
C ILE A 23 22.16 -15.94 18.17
N ARG A 24 21.61 -15.22 17.19
CA ARG A 24 20.24 -14.72 17.22
C ARG A 24 19.20 -15.84 17.36
N LEU A 25 19.48 -16.98 16.76
CA LEU A 25 18.58 -18.17 16.79
C LEU A 25 18.84 -19.09 17.97
N HIS A 26 19.83 -18.80 18.82
CA HIS A 26 20.27 -19.64 19.94
C HIS A 26 20.62 -21.07 19.54
N ILE A 27 21.30 -21.26 18.42
CA ILE A 27 21.79 -22.54 17.92
C ILE A 27 23.28 -22.51 17.57
N ALA A 28 23.88 -23.69 17.43
CA ALA A 28 25.25 -23.78 16.93
C ALA A 28 25.34 -23.43 15.44
N GLN A 29 26.34 -22.64 15.05
CA GLN A 29 26.53 -22.23 13.64
C GLN A 29 26.65 -23.41 12.66
N PRO A 30 27.31 -24.54 12.97
CA PRO A 30 27.31 -25.72 12.10
C PRO A 30 25.91 -26.30 11.84
N ALA A 31 25.03 -26.25 12.85
CA ALA A 31 23.64 -26.71 12.73
C ALA A 31 22.86 -25.78 11.77
N LEU A 32 22.99 -24.45 11.92
CA LEU A 32 22.39 -23.49 11.00
C LEU A 32 22.85 -23.73 9.56
N SER A 33 24.16 -23.84 9.35
CA SER A 33 24.76 -24.04 8.03
C SER A 33 24.28 -25.35 7.36
N ARG A 34 24.07 -26.42 8.17
CA ARG A 34 23.51 -27.67 7.66
C ARG A 34 22.06 -27.46 7.20
N ARG A 35 21.22 -26.83 8.01
CA ARG A 35 19.79 -26.58 7.69
C ARG A 35 19.61 -25.70 6.47
N ILE A 36 20.47 -24.71 6.26
CA ILE A 36 20.45 -23.91 5.04
C ILE A 36 20.82 -24.76 3.83
N ARG A 37 21.83 -25.63 3.93
CA ARG A 37 22.15 -26.55 2.84
C ARG A 37 21.02 -27.54 2.53
N ASP A 38 20.36 -28.06 3.55
CA ASP A 38 19.22 -28.95 3.39
C ASP A 38 18.08 -28.22 2.63
N LEU A 39 17.82 -26.94 2.94
CA LEU A 39 16.85 -26.10 2.24
C LEU A 39 17.25 -25.85 0.78
N GLU A 40 18.51 -25.46 0.52
CA GLU A 40 19.03 -25.25 -0.83
C GLU A 40 18.95 -26.53 -1.68
N TYR A 41 19.21 -27.68 -1.06
CA TYR A 41 19.09 -29.00 -1.71
C TYR A 41 17.64 -29.33 -2.08
N GLU A 42 16.68 -29.11 -1.17
CA GLU A 42 15.26 -29.33 -1.45
C GLU A 42 14.73 -28.40 -2.55
N LEU A 43 15.14 -27.13 -2.54
CA LEU A 43 14.75 -26.15 -3.55
C LEU A 43 15.52 -26.30 -4.87
N LYS A 44 16.58 -27.13 -4.90
CA LYS A 44 17.48 -27.30 -6.03
C LYS A 44 18.09 -25.99 -6.54
N VAL A 45 18.29 -25.02 -5.64
CA VAL A 45 18.86 -23.71 -5.95
C VAL A 45 19.72 -23.20 -4.80
N GLN A 46 20.81 -22.51 -5.12
CA GLN A 46 21.62 -21.84 -4.10
C GLN A 46 21.01 -20.49 -3.75
N LEU A 47 20.70 -20.31 -2.47
CA LEU A 47 20.16 -19.08 -1.93
C LEU A 47 21.24 -18.11 -1.46
N PHE A 48 22.44 -18.65 -1.14
CA PHE A 48 23.60 -17.85 -0.74
C PHE A 48 24.79 -18.08 -1.67
N GLU A 49 25.44 -16.98 -2.03
CA GLU A 49 26.77 -16.96 -2.62
C GLU A 49 27.80 -17.01 -1.50
N ARG A 50 28.69 -18.02 -1.56
CA ARG A 50 29.72 -18.24 -0.54
C ARG A 50 31.06 -17.80 -1.10
N ASP A 51 31.45 -16.59 -0.77
CA ASP A 51 32.85 -16.17 -0.97
C ASP A 51 33.64 -16.41 0.33
N ARG A 52 34.96 -16.64 0.22
CA ARG A 52 35.84 -17.00 1.34
C ARG A 52 35.75 -16.05 2.56
N LYS A 53 35.21 -14.86 2.39
CA LYS A 53 35.12 -13.83 3.44
C LYS A 53 33.71 -13.30 3.72
N ARG A 54 32.71 -13.61 2.89
CA ARG A 54 31.34 -13.04 3.04
C ARG A 54 30.27 -14.01 2.56
N VAL A 55 29.15 -13.97 3.25
CA VAL A 55 27.92 -14.65 2.85
C VAL A 55 26.98 -13.58 2.30
N ARG A 56 26.55 -13.71 1.04
CA ARG A 56 25.59 -12.80 0.41
C ARG A 56 24.44 -13.59 -0.19
N LEU A 57 23.29 -12.97 -0.26
CA LEU A 57 22.16 -13.57 -0.97
C LEU A 57 22.42 -13.64 -2.47
N SER A 58 22.15 -14.79 -3.08
CA SER A 58 22.05 -14.91 -4.53
C SER A 58 20.84 -14.15 -5.07
N ALA A 59 20.70 -14.01 -6.38
CA ALA A 59 19.49 -13.46 -6.99
C ALA A 59 18.24 -14.28 -6.61
N ALA A 60 18.36 -15.62 -6.62
CA ALA A 60 17.30 -16.53 -6.16
C ALA A 60 17.02 -16.37 -4.65
N GLY A 61 18.07 -16.18 -3.82
CA GLY A 61 17.93 -15.94 -2.39
C GLY A 61 17.19 -14.65 -2.09
N ARG A 62 17.42 -13.57 -2.83
CA ARG A 62 16.67 -12.30 -2.67
C ARG A 62 15.19 -12.45 -3.00
N SER A 63 14.89 -13.12 -4.10
CA SER A 63 13.49 -13.44 -4.45
C SER A 63 12.83 -14.30 -3.38
N TYR A 64 13.49 -15.38 -2.98
CA TYR A 64 12.98 -16.30 -1.99
C TYR A 64 12.83 -15.69 -0.58
N LEU A 65 13.67 -14.70 -0.22
CA LEU A 65 13.55 -13.98 1.04
C LEU A 65 12.21 -13.24 1.17
N THR A 66 11.77 -12.63 0.08
CA THR A 66 10.47 -11.94 0.04
C THR A 66 9.33 -12.91 0.32
N ASP A 67 9.36 -14.07 -0.32
CA ASP A 67 8.30 -15.08 -0.15
C ASP A 67 8.40 -15.80 1.21
N ALA A 68 9.61 -16.10 1.69
CA ALA A 68 9.84 -16.70 3.00
C ALA A 68 9.32 -15.82 4.15
N ARG A 69 9.55 -14.50 4.09
CA ARG A 69 9.00 -13.53 5.04
C ARG A 69 7.47 -13.55 5.04
N ARG A 70 6.87 -13.46 3.87
CA ARG A 70 5.40 -13.53 3.72
C ARG A 70 4.81 -14.82 4.30
N MET A 71 5.46 -15.96 4.10
CA MET A 71 5.02 -17.23 4.66
C MET A 71 5.08 -17.23 6.18
N LEU A 72 6.17 -16.73 6.78
CA LEU A 72 6.32 -16.66 8.24
C LEU A 72 5.30 -15.71 8.87
N GLU A 73 5.10 -14.53 8.30
CA GLU A 73 4.09 -13.57 8.73
C GLU A 73 2.68 -14.17 8.68
N ARG A 74 2.37 -14.86 7.59
CA ARG A 74 1.07 -15.52 7.42
C ARG A 74 0.83 -16.60 8.45
N MET A 75 1.87 -17.36 8.81
CA MET A 75 1.76 -18.39 9.86
C MET A 75 1.55 -17.78 11.24
N GLU A 76 2.28 -16.71 11.57
CA GLU A 76 2.08 -16.00 12.83
C GLU A 76 0.68 -15.41 12.92
N LEU A 77 0.16 -14.88 11.81
CA LEU A 77 -1.22 -14.40 11.71
C LEU A 77 -2.24 -15.52 11.98
N ALA A 78 -2.00 -16.69 11.39
CA ALA A 78 -2.87 -17.85 11.60
C ALA A 78 -2.83 -18.33 13.06
N GLY A 79 -1.66 -18.34 13.68
CA GLY A 79 -1.51 -18.68 15.11
C GLY A 79 -2.21 -17.69 16.04
N ARG A 80 -2.06 -16.39 15.77
CA ARG A 80 -2.78 -15.34 16.53
C ARG A 80 -4.30 -15.45 16.37
N ARG A 81 -4.78 -15.75 15.15
CA ARG A 81 -6.22 -15.99 14.92
C ARG A 81 -6.74 -17.18 15.70
N ALA A 82 -6.00 -18.27 15.72
CA ALA A 82 -6.38 -19.47 16.47
C ALA A 82 -6.43 -19.20 17.98
N LEU A 83 -5.47 -18.49 18.53
CA LEU A 83 -5.43 -18.05 19.91
C LEU A 83 -6.59 -17.11 20.27
N GLY A 84 -6.85 -16.10 19.41
CA GLY A 84 -7.97 -15.17 19.60
C GLY A 84 -9.33 -15.85 19.59
N ILE A 85 -9.50 -16.88 18.74
CA ILE A 85 -10.72 -17.72 18.73
C ILE A 85 -10.82 -18.57 19.99
N ALA A 86 -9.71 -19.18 20.43
CA ALA A 86 -9.70 -20.08 21.60
C ALA A 86 -9.95 -19.31 22.92
N ASN A 87 -9.51 -18.07 23.02
CA ASN A 87 -9.58 -17.30 24.26
C ASN A 87 -10.79 -16.37 24.36
N GLY A 88 -11.59 -16.23 23.30
CA GLY A 88 -12.69 -15.24 23.29
C GLY A 88 -12.24 -13.79 23.47
N GLU A 89 -10.95 -13.54 23.34
CA GLU A 89 -10.29 -12.26 23.61
C GLU A 89 -10.02 -11.48 22.33
N VAL A 90 -10.10 -10.16 22.46
CA VAL A 90 -9.28 -9.14 21.85
C VAL A 90 -8.65 -9.58 20.51
N GLY A 91 -9.22 -9.09 19.42
CA GLY A 91 -8.72 -9.45 18.10
C GLY A 91 -7.57 -8.55 17.66
N THR A 92 -6.76 -9.02 16.73
CA THR A 92 -5.91 -8.14 15.92
C THR A 92 -6.63 -7.87 14.60
N LEU A 93 -6.69 -6.61 14.20
CA LEU A 93 -7.22 -6.19 12.91
C LEU A 93 -6.08 -5.58 12.09
N THR A 94 -5.72 -6.22 11.00
CA THR A 94 -4.65 -5.75 10.12
C THR A 94 -5.25 -5.05 8.90
N ILE A 95 -4.94 -3.77 8.73
CA ILE A 95 -5.48 -2.93 7.66
C ILE A 95 -4.38 -2.50 6.71
N GLY A 96 -4.55 -2.79 5.43
CA GLY A 96 -3.75 -2.22 4.35
C GLY A 96 -4.06 -0.73 4.21
N LEU A 97 -3.09 0.12 4.50
CA LEU A 97 -3.28 1.57 4.54
C LEU A 97 -2.03 2.31 4.07
N ARG A 98 -2.19 3.16 3.05
CA ARG A 98 -1.13 4.06 2.59
C ARG A 98 -1.25 5.44 3.23
N ASP A 99 -0.14 6.17 3.29
CA ASP A 99 -0.10 7.55 3.77
C ASP A 99 -1.13 8.46 3.07
N THR A 100 -1.35 8.22 1.78
CA THR A 100 -2.32 8.98 0.98
C THR A 100 -3.76 8.80 1.45
N HIS A 101 -4.12 7.61 1.97
CA HIS A 101 -5.47 7.35 2.49
C HIS A 101 -5.74 8.12 3.77
N MET A 102 -4.73 8.29 4.65
CA MET A 102 -4.83 9.05 5.90
C MET A 102 -5.12 10.54 5.70
N ARG A 103 -4.96 11.05 4.48
CA ARG A 103 -5.32 12.44 4.16
C ARG A 103 -6.82 12.64 3.97
N ASN A 104 -7.56 11.57 3.71
CA ASN A 104 -9.01 11.62 3.71
C ASN A 104 -9.51 11.71 5.15
N ALA A 105 -10.29 12.75 5.45
CA ALA A 105 -10.75 13.03 6.81
C ALA A 105 -11.59 11.88 7.38
N VAL A 106 -12.38 11.20 6.55
CA VAL A 106 -13.21 10.07 6.99
C VAL A 106 -12.33 8.89 7.40
N VAL A 107 -11.26 8.59 6.64
CA VAL A 107 -10.33 7.51 6.99
C VAL A 107 -9.60 7.81 8.30
N ALA A 108 -9.02 9.01 8.40
CA ALA A 108 -8.31 9.42 9.62
C ALA A 108 -9.22 9.36 10.85
N GLN A 109 -10.45 9.86 10.71
CA GLN A 109 -11.44 9.82 11.78
C GLN A 109 -11.93 8.40 12.08
N ALA A 110 -12.07 7.53 11.07
CA ALA A 110 -12.44 6.14 11.26
C ALA A 110 -11.39 5.38 12.07
N ILE A 111 -10.12 5.54 11.72
CA ILE A 111 -9.00 4.93 12.47
C ILE A 111 -8.98 5.45 13.91
N SER A 112 -9.05 6.77 14.10
CA SER A 112 -9.07 7.39 15.43
C SER A 112 -10.26 6.93 16.28
N THR A 113 -11.46 6.92 15.69
CA THR A 113 -12.69 6.48 16.37
C THR A 113 -12.63 4.99 16.72
N PHE A 114 -12.12 4.18 15.80
CA PHE A 114 -11.98 2.74 16.04
C PHE A 114 -11.04 2.46 17.21
N ILE A 115 -9.86 3.08 17.23
CA ILE A 115 -8.89 2.94 18.34
C ILE A 115 -9.50 3.38 19.67
N ALA A 116 -10.23 4.51 19.69
CA ALA A 116 -10.84 5.01 20.90
C ALA A 116 -11.98 4.13 21.44
N LYS A 117 -12.82 3.60 20.54
CA LYS A 117 -13.98 2.75 20.92
C LYS A 117 -13.61 1.30 21.22
N HIS A 118 -12.54 0.78 20.63
CA HIS A 118 -12.19 -0.64 20.65
C HIS A 118 -10.75 -0.87 21.13
N GLN A 119 -10.43 -0.40 22.33
CA GLN A 119 -9.08 -0.43 22.91
C GLN A 119 -8.52 -1.84 23.09
N GLU A 120 -9.37 -2.86 23.12
CA GLU A 120 -9.00 -4.27 23.23
C GLU A 120 -8.66 -4.92 21.87
N ILE A 121 -8.83 -4.19 20.76
CA ILE A 121 -8.45 -4.65 19.43
C ILE A 121 -7.14 -4.01 19.03
N GLU A 122 -6.10 -4.82 18.84
CA GLU A 122 -4.83 -4.35 18.28
C GLU A 122 -5.00 -4.01 16.81
N LEU A 123 -4.97 -2.72 16.47
CA LEU A 123 -5.02 -2.26 15.08
C LEU A 123 -3.61 -2.24 14.49
N LYS A 124 -3.36 -3.07 13.48
CA LYS A 124 -2.12 -3.06 12.70
C LYS A 124 -2.33 -2.41 11.36
N LEU A 125 -1.49 -1.43 11.05
CA LEU A 125 -1.51 -0.74 9.75
C LEU A 125 -0.36 -1.26 8.90
N ASP A 126 -0.67 -1.82 7.73
CA ASP A 126 0.31 -2.32 6.77
C ASP A 126 0.42 -1.36 5.58
N PRO A 127 1.52 -0.60 5.47
CA PRO A 127 1.74 0.34 4.38
C PRO A 127 2.18 -0.34 3.08
N GLU A 128 2.65 -1.58 3.13
CA GLU A 128 3.26 -2.28 1.98
C GLU A 128 2.27 -3.03 1.10
N THR A 129 1.03 -3.19 1.57
CA THR A 129 -0.02 -3.96 0.87
C THR A 129 -0.43 -3.37 -0.48
N HIS A 130 -0.04 -2.15 -0.81
CA HIS A 130 -0.54 -1.38 -1.95
C HIS A 130 -0.24 -1.96 -3.33
N HIS A 131 0.79 -2.79 -3.49
CA HIS A 131 1.13 -3.42 -4.77
C HIS A 131 0.34 -4.70 -5.06
N VAL A 132 -0.22 -5.29 -4.01
CA VAL A 132 -0.85 -6.61 -4.06
C VAL A 132 -2.10 -6.67 -3.17
N VAL A 133 -2.87 -5.57 -3.11
CA VAL A 133 -4.04 -5.47 -2.22
C VAL A 133 -5.02 -6.64 -2.43
N ALA A 134 -5.30 -7.00 -3.68
CA ALA A 134 -6.18 -8.11 -3.97
C ALA A 134 -5.61 -9.43 -3.42
N ASP A 135 -4.32 -9.69 -3.67
CA ASP A 135 -3.65 -10.89 -3.16
C ASP A 135 -3.56 -10.88 -1.63
N ALA A 136 -3.29 -9.73 -1.02
CA ALA A 136 -3.23 -9.59 0.43
C ALA A 136 -4.57 -9.88 1.10
N LEU A 137 -5.67 -9.41 0.52
CA LEU A 137 -7.03 -9.73 0.98
C LEU A 137 -7.39 -11.20 0.75
N LEU A 138 -7.10 -11.73 -0.44
CA LEU A 138 -7.36 -13.14 -0.77
C LEU A 138 -6.56 -14.08 0.11
N ASN A 139 -5.31 -13.77 0.32
CA ASN A 139 -4.40 -14.54 1.14
C ASN A 139 -4.66 -14.34 2.65
N GLY A 140 -5.30 -13.23 3.05
CA GLY A 140 -5.55 -12.87 4.44
C GLY A 140 -4.31 -12.35 5.16
N THR A 141 -3.37 -11.75 4.43
CA THR A 141 -2.26 -10.98 5.00
C THR A 141 -2.79 -9.75 5.69
N VAL A 142 -3.85 -9.15 5.13
CA VAL A 142 -4.65 -8.10 5.76
C VAL A 142 -6.11 -8.52 5.85
N ASP A 143 -6.81 -8.03 6.86
CA ASP A 143 -8.23 -8.28 7.06
C ASP A 143 -9.10 -7.37 6.19
N ALA A 144 -8.67 -6.14 6.03
CA ALA A 144 -9.26 -5.16 5.12
C ALA A 144 -8.18 -4.22 4.58
N ALA A 145 -8.52 -3.43 3.57
CA ALA A 145 -7.62 -2.43 3.03
C ALA A 145 -8.39 -1.20 2.52
N PHE A 146 -7.82 -0.02 2.71
CA PHE A 146 -8.26 1.18 2.01
C PHE A 146 -7.61 1.23 0.63
N LEU A 147 -8.40 1.59 -0.40
CA LEU A 147 -7.90 1.63 -1.77
C LEU A 147 -8.64 2.66 -2.62
N TYR A 148 -7.93 3.25 -3.57
CA TYR A 148 -8.49 4.19 -4.54
C TYR A 148 -8.94 3.53 -5.85
N SER A 149 -8.69 2.26 -6.03
CA SER A 149 -9.09 1.53 -7.24
C SER A 149 -9.50 0.12 -6.85
N ARG A 150 -10.74 -0.22 -7.13
CA ARG A 150 -11.24 -1.58 -6.90
C ARG A 150 -10.49 -2.56 -7.79
N PRO A 151 -9.97 -3.67 -7.26
CA PRO A 151 -9.52 -4.77 -8.12
C PRO A 151 -10.67 -5.20 -9.03
N ARG A 152 -10.40 -5.31 -10.32
CA ARG A 152 -11.45 -5.67 -11.29
C ARG A 152 -11.95 -7.08 -11.00
N ASP A 153 -13.29 -7.21 -11.00
CA ASP A 153 -14.03 -8.48 -11.14
C ASP A 153 -13.66 -9.61 -10.18
N ASN A 154 -13.40 -9.29 -8.92
CA ASN A 154 -13.23 -10.34 -7.91
C ASN A 154 -14.49 -10.45 -7.02
N PRO A 155 -15.35 -11.46 -7.25
CA PRO A 155 -16.65 -11.57 -6.58
C PRO A 155 -16.56 -11.88 -5.08
N VAL A 156 -15.37 -12.24 -4.59
CA VAL A 156 -15.16 -12.52 -3.16
C VAL A 156 -14.67 -11.32 -2.36
N ILE A 157 -14.40 -10.19 -3.02
CA ILE A 157 -14.02 -8.95 -2.34
C ILE A 157 -15.24 -8.03 -2.27
N GLU A 158 -15.59 -7.63 -1.06
CA GLU A 158 -16.65 -6.68 -0.76
C GLU A 158 -16.07 -5.29 -0.47
N TYR A 159 -16.89 -4.25 -0.64
CA TYR A 159 -16.47 -2.86 -0.55
C TYR A 159 -17.51 -2.00 0.14
N VAL A 160 -17.03 -1.02 0.92
CA VAL A 160 -17.79 0.17 1.30
C VAL A 160 -17.11 1.38 0.66
N GLU A 161 -17.84 2.06 -0.24
CA GLU A 161 -17.38 3.33 -0.80
C GLU A 161 -17.41 4.42 0.29
N ILE A 162 -16.27 5.04 0.53
CA ILE A 162 -16.10 6.12 1.52
C ILE A 162 -16.36 7.47 0.87
N SER A 163 -15.68 7.74 -0.23
CA SER A 163 -15.82 8.98 -1.00
C SER A 163 -15.58 8.77 -2.48
N LYS A 164 -16.19 9.61 -3.30
CA LYS A 164 -15.82 9.74 -4.71
C LYS A 164 -14.68 10.73 -4.82
N GLU A 165 -13.65 10.35 -5.55
CA GLU A 165 -12.46 11.16 -5.73
C GLU A 165 -12.37 11.66 -7.17
N ARG A 166 -11.77 12.82 -7.33
CA ARG A 166 -11.42 13.41 -8.61
C ARG A 166 -9.93 13.66 -8.67
N PHE A 167 -9.39 13.81 -9.85
CA PHE A 167 -8.03 14.26 -10.03
C PHE A 167 -7.92 15.79 -9.99
N ALA A 168 -6.83 16.23 -9.41
CA ALA A 168 -6.31 17.58 -9.51
C ALA A 168 -4.87 17.51 -10.04
N VAL A 169 -4.32 18.61 -10.48
CA VAL A 169 -2.92 18.71 -10.86
C VAL A 169 -2.13 19.46 -9.80
N ALA A 170 -1.00 18.90 -9.41
CA ALA A 170 -0.01 19.54 -8.57
C ALA A 170 1.12 20.10 -9.45
N LEU A 171 1.51 21.34 -9.17
CA LEU A 171 2.54 22.06 -9.90
C LEU A 171 3.31 22.99 -8.95
N ALA A 172 4.52 23.37 -9.30
CA ALA A 172 5.31 24.27 -8.47
C ALA A 172 4.52 25.56 -8.21
N ARG A 173 4.61 26.11 -7.00
CA ARG A 173 3.88 27.34 -6.63
C ARG A 173 4.20 28.53 -7.52
N GLY A 174 5.44 28.61 -8.04
CA GLY A 174 5.89 29.64 -8.98
C GLY A 174 5.51 29.39 -10.45
N HIS A 175 4.88 28.24 -10.74
CA HIS A 175 4.51 27.87 -12.11
C HIS A 175 3.45 28.84 -12.69
N PRO A 176 3.56 29.25 -13.98
CA PRO A 176 2.57 30.16 -14.57
C PRO A 176 1.12 29.68 -14.44
N LEU A 177 0.88 28.38 -14.64
CA LEU A 177 -0.45 27.77 -14.50
C LEU A 177 -0.97 27.77 -13.05
N ALA A 178 -0.10 27.92 -12.05
CA ALA A 178 -0.52 28.00 -10.64
C ALA A 178 -1.35 29.25 -10.31
N ARG A 179 -1.35 30.25 -11.19
CA ARG A 179 -2.17 31.47 -11.01
C ARG A 179 -3.62 31.27 -11.40
N ARG A 180 -3.94 30.23 -12.17
CA ARG A 180 -5.31 29.91 -12.58
C ARG A 180 -6.06 29.23 -11.43
N ARG A 181 -7.37 29.40 -11.38
CA ARG A 181 -8.22 28.74 -10.37
C ARG A 181 -8.47 27.26 -10.71
N THR A 182 -8.67 26.97 -11.97
CA THR A 182 -8.91 25.64 -12.54
C THR A 182 -8.06 25.46 -13.79
N LEU A 183 -7.81 24.25 -14.18
CA LEU A 183 -7.06 23.88 -15.39
C LEU A 183 -7.84 22.84 -16.19
N SER A 184 -7.58 22.80 -17.50
CA SER A 184 -7.98 21.70 -18.38
C SER A 184 -6.77 20.85 -18.74
N LEU A 185 -6.99 19.66 -19.27
CA LEU A 185 -5.92 18.81 -19.77
C LEU A 185 -5.14 19.50 -20.90
N ALA A 186 -5.82 20.24 -21.77
CA ALA A 186 -5.19 21.00 -22.85
C ALA A 186 -4.15 22.02 -22.35
N ASP A 187 -4.36 22.60 -21.17
CA ASP A 187 -3.40 23.51 -20.54
C ASP A 187 -2.07 22.82 -20.19
N LEU A 188 -2.07 21.50 -20.05
CA LEU A 188 -0.95 20.66 -19.61
C LEU A 188 -0.13 20.09 -20.78
N LYS A 189 -0.52 20.39 -22.03
CA LYS A 189 0.05 19.81 -23.26
C LYS A 189 1.57 19.85 -23.33
N ASN A 190 2.18 20.92 -22.84
CA ASN A 190 3.63 21.12 -22.94
C ASN A 190 4.37 20.80 -21.63
N GLU A 191 3.65 20.31 -20.62
CA GLU A 191 4.22 20.07 -19.30
C GLU A 191 4.91 18.72 -19.20
N ARG A 192 5.94 18.67 -18.36
CA ARG A 192 6.61 17.43 -18.00
C ARG A 192 5.82 16.73 -16.90
N LEU A 193 5.39 15.50 -17.13
CA LEU A 193 4.59 14.73 -16.20
C LEU A 193 5.49 13.80 -15.34
N LEU A 194 5.30 13.86 -14.03
CA LEU A 194 5.78 12.88 -13.08
C LEU A 194 4.60 11.96 -12.77
N TRP A 195 4.71 10.65 -13.07
CA TRP A 195 3.54 9.78 -12.94
C TRP A 195 3.88 8.45 -12.25
N ILE A 196 2.88 7.65 -11.97
CA ILE A 196 3.03 6.30 -11.45
C ILE A 196 3.50 5.35 -12.54
N HIS A 197 4.16 4.26 -12.17
CA HIS A 197 4.39 3.16 -13.09
C HIS A 197 3.06 2.47 -13.44
N ARG A 198 2.88 2.07 -14.71
CA ARG A 198 1.62 1.46 -15.18
C ARG A 198 1.23 0.24 -14.35
N ASP A 199 2.21 -0.57 -13.95
CA ASP A 199 2.00 -1.80 -13.18
C ASP A 199 1.35 -1.57 -11.80
N LEU A 200 1.46 -0.35 -11.24
CA LEU A 200 0.88 -0.01 -9.94
C LEU A 200 -0.64 0.19 -9.99
N ALA A 201 -1.15 0.72 -11.10
CA ALA A 201 -2.58 0.96 -11.29
C ALA A 201 -2.90 1.03 -12.79
N PRO A 202 -2.89 -0.11 -13.52
CA PRO A 202 -3.01 -0.13 -14.98
C PRO A 202 -4.27 0.60 -15.48
N ALA A 203 -5.40 0.36 -14.82
CA ALA A 203 -6.69 0.96 -15.22
C ALA A 203 -6.72 2.49 -15.07
N ILE A 204 -6.09 3.02 -14.01
CA ILE A 204 -6.00 4.47 -13.80
C ILE A 204 -5.00 5.07 -14.79
N PHE A 205 -3.83 4.43 -14.92
CA PHE A 205 -2.80 4.86 -15.85
C PHE A 205 -3.36 4.99 -17.27
N ASP A 206 -3.96 3.92 -17.79
CA ASP A 206 -4.47 3.88 -19.17
C ASP A 206 -5.58 4.91 -19.39
N LYS A 207 -6.49 5.10 -18.43
CA LYS A 207 -7.56 6.10 -18.54
C LYS A 207 -7.02 7.53 -18.54
N VAL A 208 -6.02 7.83 -17.70
CA VAL A 208 -5.41 9.16 -17.65
C VAL A 208 -4.68 9.45 -18.96
N ILE A 209 -3.91 8.50 -19.49
CA ILE A 209 -3.22 8.65 -20.77
C ILE A 209 -4.24 8.85 -21.90
N ALA A 210 -5.27 8.01 -21.99
CA ALA A 210 -6.33 8.14 -23.00
C ALA A 210 -7.06 9.49 -22.92
N SER A 211 -7.30 10.01 -21.71
CA SER A 211 -7.90 11.34 -21.54
C SER A 211 -6.99 12.46 -22.07
N CYS A 212 -5.69 12.36 -21.85
CA CYS A 212 -4.72 13.31 -22.42
C CYS A 212 -4.70 13.24 -23.95
N GLU A 213 -4.69 12.02 -24.52
CA GLU A 213 -4.72 11.80 -25.97
C GLU A 213 -6.01 12.35 -26.60
N SER A 214 -7.16 12.11 -25.97
CA SER A 214 -8.44 12.68 -26.38
C SER A 214 -8.46 14.22 -26.32
N SER A 215 -7.64 14.82 -25.46
CA SER A 215 -7.43 16.27 -25.36
C SER A 215 -6.35 16.78 -26.31
N GLY A 216 -5.86 15.93 -27.23
CA GLY A 216 -4.98 16.30 -28.35
C GLY A 216 -3.48 16.27 -28.01
N PHE A 217 -3.04 15.56 -26.97
CA PHE A 217 -1.62 15.41 -26.67
C PHE A 217 -1.29 14.09 -25.94
N THR A 218 -0.08 13.59 -26.19
CA THR A 218 0.49 12.50 -25.39
C THR A 218 1.38 13.08 -24.30
N PRO A 219 1.15 12.77 -23.02
CA PRO A 219 1.90 13.38 -21.93
C PRO A 219 3.37 12.95 -21.94
N LYS A 220 4.28 13.90 -21.78
CA LYS A 220 5.71 13.64 -21.66
C LYS A 220 6.06 13.21 -20.25
N ILE A 221 6.06 11.88 -19.99
CA ILE A 221 6.45 11.35 -18.68
C ILE A 221 7.97 11.39 -18.55
N VAL A 222 8.48 12.14 -17.58
CA VAL A 222 9.92 12.34 -17.34
C VAL A 222 10.41 11.61 -16.09
N HIS A 223 9.51 11.14 -15.25
CA HIS A 223 9.82 10.36 -14.05
C HIS A 223 8.66 9.47 -13.68
N PHE A 224 8.98 8.22 -13.30
CA PHE A 224 8.04 7.29 -12.71
C PHE A 224 8.35 7.14 -11.21
N GLY A 225 7.37 7.43 -10.36
CA GLY A 225 7.51 7.32 -8.91
C GLY A 225 6.29 6.68 -8.28
N ALA A 226 6.50 5.60 -7.53
CA ALA A 226 5.42 4.90 -6.82
C ALA A 226 4.83 5.76 -5.71
N ASN A 227 5.68 6.52 -5.00
CA ASN A 227 5.28 7.32 -3.84
C ASN A 227 4.82 8.72 -4.27
N GLU A 228 3.59 9.08 -3.91
CA GLU A 228 3.01 10.40 -4.19
C GLU A 228 3.76 11.54 -3.48
N ILE A 229 4.23 11.28 -2.25
CA ILE A 229 4.99 12.26 -1.46
C ILE A 229 6.26 12.65 -2.21
N THR A 230 7.01 11.67 -2.71
CA THR A 230 8.21 11.91 -3.52
C THR A 230 7.88 12.72 -4.77
N ARG A 231 6.81 12.37 -5.49
CA ARG A 231 6.39 13.15 -6.66
C ARG A 231 6.06 14.60 -6.32
N LEU A 232 5.38 14.83 -5.19
CA LEU A 232 5.06 16.19 -4.72
C LEU A 232 6.33 17.00 -4.37
N HIS A 233 7.33 16.39 -3.77
CA HIS A 233 8.64 17.04 -3.55
C HIS A 233 9.30 17.42 -4.87
N LEU A 234 9.33 16.51 -5.84
CA LEU A 234 9.92 16.76 -7.16
C LEU A 234 9.15 17.86 -7.92
N VAL A 235 7.83 17.92 -7.78
CA VAL A 235 7.02 19.04 -8.27
C VAL A 235 7.40 20.35 -7.59
N GLY A 236 7.57 20.34 -6.28
CA GLY A 236 7.95 21.53 -5.50
C GLY A 236 9.27 22.16 -5.94
N VAL A 237 10.23 21.35 -6.41
CA VAL A 237 11.51 21.82 -6.97
C VAL A 237 11.46 22.09 -8.48
N GLY A 238 10.28 22.03 -9.11
CA GLY A 238 10.08 22.41 -10.51
C GLY A 238 10.45 21.35 -11.54
N MET A 239 10.56 20.08 -11.16
CA MET A 239 10.90 19.01 -12.11
C MET A 239 9.80 18.75 -13.14
N GLY A 240 8.54 19.02 -12.78
CA GLY A 240 7.37 18.86 -13.65
C GLY A 240 6.08 19.02 -12.86
N ILE A 241 5.00 18.47 -13.39
CA ILE A 241 3.67 18.41 -12.76
C ILE A 241 3.33 16.95 -12.39
N THR A 242 2.33 16.73 -11.53
CA THR A 242 1.77 15.40 -11.28
C THR A 242 0.27 15.46 -11.05
N PHE A 243 -0.45 14.41 -11.42
CA PHE A 243 -1.84 14.25 -11.01
C PHE A 243 -1.88 13.71 -9.58
N VAL A 244 -2.78 14.25 -8.78
CA VAL A 244 -3.03 13.88 -7.38
C VAL A 244 -4.52 13.73 -7.15
N HIS A 245 -4.91 13.05 -6.09
CA HIS A 245 -6.31 13.03 -5.65
C HIS A 245 -6.73 14.43 -5.21
N ALA A 246 -7.95 14.85 -5.54
CA ALA A 246 -8.44 16.17 -5.16
C ALA A 246 -8.53 16.34 -3.63
N SER A 247 -8.69 15.24 -2.88
CA SER A 247 -8.63 15.21 -1.42
C SER A 247 -7.23 15.54 -0.84
N VAL A 248 -6.18 15.53 -1.64
CA VAL A 248 -4.83 16.00 -1.26
C VAL A 248 -4.82 17.53 -1.09
N VAL A 249 -5.97 18.13 -0.87
CA VAL A 249 -6.10 19.58 -0.63
C VAL A 249 -5.36 19.97 0.64
N ASN A 250 -4.33 20.75 0.45
CA ASN A 250 -3.68 21.66 1.38
C ASN A 250 -2.33 21.31 1.98
N ARG A 251 -1.44 22.26 1.68
CA ARG A 251 -0.20 22.60 2.37
C ARG A 251 0.97 21.67 2.11
N TRP A 252 1.24 21.49 0.82
CA TRP A 252 2.56 21.00 0.49
C TRP A 252 3.50 22.20 0.24
N PRO A 253 4.63 22.33 0.95
CA PRO A 253 5.57 23.41 0.73
C PRO A 253 6.02 23.49 -0.73
N GLY A 254 5.94 24.66 -1.33
CA GLY A 254 6.37 24.87 -2.71
C GLY A 254 5.43 24.35 -3.80
N VAL A 255 4.30 23.70 -3.45
CA VAL A 255 3.33 23.15 -4.42
C VAL A 255 2.02 23.91 -4.40
N ALA A 256 1.43 24.09 -5.57
CA ALA A 256 0.06 24.54 -5.78
C ALA A 256 -0.74 23.39 -6.40
N ILE A 257 -1.94 23.13 -5.89
CA ILE A 257 -2.86 22.14 -6.43
C ILE A 257 -4.01 22.87 -7.11
N ARG A 258 -4.38 22.43 -8.33
CA ARG A 258 -5.45 23.02 -9.12
C ARG A 258 -6.41 21.93 -9.59
N PRO A 259 -7.72 22.13 -9.41
CA PRO A 259 -8.73 21.23 -9.96
C PRO A 259 -8.63 21.15 -11.49
N LEU A 260 -8.85 19.95 -12.01
CA LEU A 260 -9.03 19.70 -13.43
C LEU A 260 -10.51 19.66 -13.77
N THR A 261 -10.89 20.31 -14.88
CA THR A 261 -12.29 20.43 -15.28
C THR A 261 -12.76 19.31 -16.20
N ASP A 262 -11.83 18.61 -16.85
CA ASP A 262 -12.09 17.69 -17.96
C ASP A 262 -11.38 16.32 -17.81
N LEU A 263 -10.77 16.02 -16.67
CA LEU A 263 -10.27 14.69 -16.36
C LEU A 263 -11.31 13.88 -15.57
N ASP A 264 -12.22 13.24 -16.29
CA ASP A 264 -13.25 12.39 -15.72
C ASP A 264 -12.80 10.92 -15.67
N VAL A 265 -11.93 10.64 -14.72
CA VAL A 265 -11.53 9.27 -14.38
C VAL A 265 -12.26 8.88 -13.11
N PRO A 266 -13.30 8.05 -13.20
CA PRO A 266 -14.05 7.65 -12.03
C PRO A 266 -13.15 6.90 -11.05
N MET A 267 -13.09 7.42 -9.85
CA MET A 267 -12.28 6.88 -8.77
C MET A 267 -13.05 7.02 -7.46
N SER A 268 -12.98 5.98 -6.64
CA SER A 268 -13.52 6.00 -5.29
C SER A 268 -12.42 5.64 -4.30
N LEU A 269 -12.52 6.19 -3.10
CA LEU A 269 -11.82 5.65 -1.94
C LEU A 269 -12.77 4.66 -1.28
N ASP A 270 -12.34 3.42 -1.19
CA ASP A 270 -13.12 2.31 -0.68
C ASP A 270 -12.40 1.65 0.50
N LEU A 271 -13.16 1.10 1.47
CA LEU A 271 -12.70 0.05 2.37
C LEU A 271 -13.11 -1.29 1.76
N ALA A 272 -12.14 -2.18 1.55
CA ALA A 272 -12.33 -3.50 0.93
C ALA A 272 -11.96 -4.62 1.89
N TRP A 273 -12.65 -5.77 1.78
CA TRP A 273 -12.34 -6.99 2.54
C TRP A 273 -12.77 -8.24 1.79
N HIS A 274 -12.26 -9.39 2.25
CA HIS A 274 -12.67 -10.68 1.71
C HIS A 274 -13.99 -11.13 2.36
N ARG A 275 -15.04 -11.38 1.55
CA ARG A 275 -16.39 -11.77 1.99
C ARG A 275 -16.42 -12.86 3.06
N ASN A 276 -15.66 -13.93 2.85
CA ASN A 276 -15.65 -15.10 3.74
C ASN A 276 -14.67 -14.99 4.92
N LYS A 277 -14.02 -13.82 5.11
CA LYS A 277 -13.04 -13.59 6.18
C LYS A 277 -13.46 -12.46 7.12
N ARG A 278 -14.74 -12.15 7.16
CA ARG A 278 -15.29 -11.17 8.10
C ARG A 278 -15.08 -11.66 9.53
N SER A 279 -14.51 -10.79 10.34
CA SER A 279 -14.36 -10.99 11.78
C SER A 279 -15.19 -9.95 12.52
N PRO A 280 -15.57 -10.19 13.78
CA PRO A 280 -16.27 -9.19 14.58
C PRO A 280 -15.52 -7.86 14.70
N SER A 281 -14.18 -7.90 14.73
CA SER A 281 -13.34 -6.70 14.73
C SER A 281 -13.45 -5.92 13.42
N LEU A 282 -13.53 -6.62 12.28
CA LEU A 282 -13.74 -5.99 10.98
C LEU A 282 -15.14 -5.40 10.85
N ASP A 283 -16.17 -6.09 11.35
CA ASP A 283 -17.54 -5.58 11.35
C ASP A 283 -17.63 -4.25 12.10
N ARG A 284 -16.97 -4.12 13.25
CA ARG A 284 -16.90 -2.86 14.02
C ARG A 284 -16.22 -1.73 13.23
N LEU A 285 -15.15 -2.04 12.46
CA LEU A 285 -14.53 -1.03 11.60
C LEU A 285 -15.45 -0.61 10.45
N ILE A 286 -16.15 -1.56 9.83
CA ILE A 286 -17.13 -1.28 8.77
C ILE A 286 -18.26 -0.39 9.29
N GLU A 287 -18.76 -0.66 10.49
CA GLU A 287 -19.77 0.17 11.15
C GLU A 287 -19.27 1.59 11.36
N VAL A 288 -18.08 1.77 11.95
CA VAL A 288 -17.48 3.09 12.17
C VAL A 288 -17.31 3.86 10.84
N VAL A 289 -16.80 3.21 9.81
CA VAL A 289 -16.64 3.83 8.49
C VAL A 289 -17.99 4.24 7.89
N THR A 290 -19.00 3.39 8.03
CA THR A 290 -20.34 3.64 7.48
C THR A 290 -21.03 4.79 8.21
N GLU A 291 -20.93 4.86 9.54
CA GLU A 291 -21.45 5.97 10.35
C GLU A 291 -20.82 7.30 9.95
N LEU A 292 -19.50 7.35 9.84
CA LEU A 292 -18.77 8.57 9.50
C LEU A 292 -19.05 9.03 8.07
N LYS A 293 -19.18 8.09 7.11
CA LYS A 293 -19.63 8.40 5.76
C LYS A 293 -21.00 9.06 5.76
N ALA A 294 -21.95 8.51 6.52
CA ALA A 294 -23.30 9.08 6.63
C ALA A 294 -23.30 10.48 7.24
N LEU A 295 -22.40 10.74 8.20
CA LEU A 295 -22.23 12.07 8.79
C LEU A 295 -21.61 13.07 7.81
N ALA A 296 -20.60 12.65 7.06
CA ALA A 296 -19.93 13.48 6.07
C ALA A 296 -20.84 13.83 4.86
N ALA A 297 -21.81 12.99 4.55
CA ALA A 297 -22.80 13.24 3.49
C ALA A 297 -23.91 14.22 3.88
N ARG A 298 -24.06 14.56 5.17
CA ARG A 298 -25.03 15.56 5.62
C ARG A 298 -24.50 16.96 5.26
N PRO A 299 -25.28 17.79 4.53
CA PRO A 299 -24.87 19.16 4.27
C PRO A 299 -24.64 19.85 5.62
N ALA A 300 -23.46 20.49 5.76
CA ALA A 300 -23.19 21.33 6.92
C ALA A 300 -24.34 22.34 7.05
N LYS A 301 -25.13 22.23 8.12
CA LYS A 301 -26.03 23.33 8.49
C LYS A 301 -25.10 24.52 8.77
N LEU A 302 -25.04 25.44 7.83
CA LEU A 302 -24.44 26.75 8.07
C LEU A 302 -25.13 27.38 9.27
N PRO A 303 -24.37 27.94 10.21
CA PRO A 303 -24.90 28.72 11.30
C PRO A 303 -25.56 30.01 10.82
#